data_8391fad2cce3683995aa4c64be979811
#
_entry.id   8391fad2cce3683995aa4c64be979811
#
_cell.length_a   1.000
_cell.length_b   1.000
_cell.length_c   1.000
_cell.angle_alpha   90.00
_cell.angle_beta   90.00
_cell.angle_gamma   90.00
#
_symmetry.space_group_name_H-M   'P 1'
#
loop_
_entity.id
_entity.type
_entity.pdbx_description
1 polymer ?
#
loop_
_entity_poly.entity_id
_entity_poly.type
_entity_poly.pdbx_seq_one_letter_code
_entity_poly.pdbx_strand_id
1 'polypeptide(L)'
;MKHTIKNLFFLPVMAALCLFMILPGCKKTDKTYYEYENKIQEFDGNALSYLKAQPGLYDSLLVVLNRLPALQDSLTNKNLTVFAVTNKSFESAIKNLNVTRKLELKAPIYLATADLTELDAMMCKYLISGKTKSADYMDYSDGVGVKTLSHGYPMHILYSKASASGLINGGPQILTYSDPRGSIFVKFWQRSATNAVNIVTHNAIVNILAPSHEFGFNEFTQRINK
;
A
#
# COMPACT_ATOMS: atom_id res chain seq x y z
N MET A 1 -7.87 15.09 -83.56
CA MET A 1 -7.07 15.77 -82.53
C MET A 1 -7.87 16.18 -81.29
N LYS A 2 -8.54 15.26 -80.60
CA LYS A 2 -9.31 15.56 -79.36
C LYS A 2 -9.06 14.63 -78.21
N HIS A 3 -8.12 13.69 -78.33
CA HIS A 3 -7.86 12.68 -77.26
C HIS A 3 -6.60 12.94 -76.45
N THR A 4 -5.70 13.85 -76.88
CA THR A 4 -4.40 14.03 -76.22
C THR A 4 -4.42 15.07 -75.07
N ILE A 5 -5.47 15.86 -74.93
CA ILE A 5 -5.53 16.93 -73.94
C ILE A 5 -6.10 16.43 -72.63
N LYS A 6 -6.88 15.36 -72.57
CA LYS A 6 -7.43 14.83 -71.32
C LYS A 6 -6.40 14.13 -70.45
N ASN A 7 -5.34 13.55 -71.03
CA ASN A 7 -4.32 12.85 -70.26
C ASN A 7 -3.27 13.78 -69.65
N LEU A 8 -3.16 15.00 -70.16
CA LEU A 8 -2.18 15.97 -69.64
C LEU A 8 -2.61 16.61 -68.31
N PHE A 9 -3.92 16.65 -68.03
CA PHE A 9 -4.45 17.16 -66.74
C PHE A 9 -4.48 16.09 -65.64
N PHE A 10 -4.49 14.80 -65.98
CA PHE A 10 -4.48 13.71 -65.00
C PHE A 10 -3.12 13.47 -64.36
N LEU A 11 -2.04 13.78 -65.09
CA LEU A 11 -0.68 13.58 -64.58
C LEU A 11 -0.32 14.51 -63.40
N PRO A 12 -0.61 15.82 -63.42
CA PRO A 12 -0.32 16.70 -62.29
C PRO A 12 -1.24 16.46 -61.08
N VAL A 13 -2.49 16.00 -61.31
CA VAL A 13 -3.43 15.66 -60.23
C VAL A 13 -3.00 14.38 -59.50
N MET A 14 -2.53 13.38 -60.23
CA MET A 14 -1.97 12.15 -59.63
C MET A 14 -0.66 12.41 -58.90
N ALA A 15 0.20 13.29 -59.44
CA ALA A 15 1.44 13.69 -58.77
C ALA A 15 1.16 14.48 -57.46
N ALA A 16 0.16 15.35 -57.46
CA ALA A 16 -0.27 16.08 -56.26
C ALA A 16 -0.90 15.14 -55.20
N LEU A 17 -1.63 14.10 -55.61
CA LEU A 17 -2.22 13.12 -54.71
C LEU A 17 -1.14 12.22 -54.06
N CYS A 18 -0.09 11.86 -54.82
CA CYS A 18 1.06 11.11 -54.28
C CYS A 18 1.91 11.96 -53.31
N LEU A 19 2.00 13.29 -53.55
CA LEU A 19 2.74 14.19 -52.64
C LEU A 19 2.04 14.40 -51.30
N PHE A 20 0.72 14.24 -51.24
CA PHE A 20 -0.05 14.30 -50.00
C PHE A 20 0.09 13.03 -49.13
N MET A 21 0.53 11.88 -49.69
CA MET A 21 0.78 10.66 -48.94
C MET A 21 2.17 10.63 -48.27
N ILE A 22 3.05 11.62 -48.51
CA ILE A 22 4.36 11.73 -47.87
C ILE A 22 4.30 12.71 -46.66
N LEU A 23 3.12 12.94 -46.07
CA LEU A 23 3.08 13.65 -44.80
C LEU A 23 3.73 12.74 -43.76
N PRO A 24 4.70 13.25 -42.97
CA PRO A 24 5.43 12.46 -42.03
C PRO A 24 4.45 11.84 -41.04
N GLY A 25 4.38 10.52 -41.07
CA GLY A 25 3.69 9.77 -40.02
C GLY A 25 4.11 10.30 -38.67
N CYS A 26 3.15 10.43 -37.78
CA CYS A 26 3.36 10.86 -36.39
C CYS A 26 4.75 10.51 -35.92
N LYS A 27 5.55 11.50 -35.58
CA LYS A 27 6.73 11.31 -34.76
C LYS A 27 6.21 10.66 -33.48
N LYS A 28 6.41 9.36 -33.34
CA LYS A 28 6.36 8.71 -32.03
C LYS A 28 7.30 9.51 -31.14
N THR A 29 6.74 10.39 -30.35
CA THR A 29 7.49 10.98 -29.26
C THR A 29 7.81 9.84 -28.33
N ASP A 30 9.09 9.49 -28.20
CA ASP A 30 9.64 8.48 -27.27
C ASP A 30 9.39 8.82 -25.78
N LYS A 31 8.36 9.61 -25.49
CA LYS A 31 7.96 10.03 -24.14
C LYS A 31 6.72 9.30 -23.61
N THR A 32 6.40 8.11 -24.13
CA THR A 32 5.24 7.34 -23.67
C THR A 32 5.58 6.41 -22.50
N TYR A 33 6.83 6.34 -22.09
CA TYR A 33 7.24 5.63 -20.89
C TYR A 33 7.41 6.62 -19.74
N TYR A 34 6.38 6.77 -18.94
CA TYR A 34 6.51 7.33 -17.60
C TYR A 34 7.08 6.22 -16.71
N GLU A 35 8.38 6.27 -16.48
CA GLU A 35 8.95 5.57 -15.36
C GLU A 35 8.38 6.21 -14.09
N TYR A 36 7.57 5.47 -13.34
CA TYR A 36 6.99 5.99 -12.12
C TYR A 36 8.11 6.14 -11.08
N GLU A 37 8.60 7.37 -10.94
CA GLU A 37 9.51 7.71 -9.86
C GLU A 37 8.72 7.73 -8.54
N ASN A 38 9.01 6.80 -7.64
CA ASN A 38 8.53 6.87 -6.28
C ASN A 38 9.13 8.10 -5.60
N LYS A 39 8.35 9.16 -5.50
CA LYS A 39 8.73 10.33 -4.71
C LYS A 39 8.75 9.91 -3.25
N ILE A 40 9.93 9.88 -2.65
CA ILE A 40 10.10 9.69 -1.21
C ILE A 40 9.45 10.88 -0.52
N GLN A 41 8.45 10.61 0.33
CA GLN A 41 7.85 11.64 1.17
C GLN A 41 8.66 11.71 2.47
N GLU A 42 9.17 12.89 2.80
CA GLU A 42 9.87 13.15 4.06
C GLU A 42 8.96 13.93 4.99
N PHE A 43 8.95 13.57 6.25
CA PHE A 43 8.24 14.26 7.32
C PHE A 43 9.22 14.66 8.41
N ASP A 44 9.25 15.95 8.73
CA ASP A 44 10.08 16.53 9.77
C ASP A 44 9.48 16.26 11.15
N GLY A 45 9.75 15.09 11.69
CA GLY A 45 9.25 14.62 12.97
C GLY A 45 9.42 13.11 13.12
N ASN A 46 9.03 12.58 14.28
CA ASN A 46 9.01 11.12 14.51
C ASN A 46 7.75 10.46 13.96
N ALA A 47 7.71 9.12 14.01
CA ALA A 47 6.58 8.34 13.48
C ALA A 47 5.25 8.70 14.17
N LEU A 48 5.23 8.88 15.47
CA LEU A 48 4.01 9.24 16.19
C LEU A 48 3.52 10.65 15.79
N SER A 49 4.45 11.61 15.62
CA SER A 49 4.12 12.96 15.14
C SER A 49 3.55 12.93 13.73
N TYR A 50 4.11 12.09 12.84
CA TYR A 50 3.56 11.88 11.50
C TYR A 50 2.11 11.40 11.54
N LEU A 51 1.81 10.37 12.36
CA LEU A 51 0.43 9.85 12.48
C LEU A 51 -0.54 10.92 13.00
N LYS A 52 -0.11 11.73 14.00
CA LYS A 52 -0.91 12.83 14.54
C LYS A 52 -1.13 13.98 13.55
N ALA A 53 -0.21 14.20 12.62
CA ALA A 53 -0.31 15.25 11.61
C ALA A 53 -1.26 14.91 10.44
N GLN A 54 -1.91 13.73 10.46
CA GLN A 54 -2.81 13.26 9.40
C GLN A 54 -4.25 13.09 9.95
N PRO A 55 -4.95 14.16 10.31
CA PRO A 55 -6.31 14.07 10.86
C PRO A 55 -7.27 13.41 9.85
N GLY A 56 -8.17 12.59 10.35
CA GLY A 56 -9.13 11.84 9.51
C GLY A 56 -8.56 10.56 8.88
N LEU A 57 -7.26 10.30 8.98
CA LEU A 57 -6.64 9.10 8.41
C LEU A 57 -6.28 8.05 9.47
N TYR A 58 -5.78 8.48 10.63
CA TYR A 58 -5.26 7.60 11.69
C TYR A 58 -5.92 7.79 13.04
N ASP A 59 -7.08 8.44 13.12
CA ASP A 59 -7.73 8.74 14.41
C ASP A 59 -8.01 7.45 15.22
N SER A 60 -8.48 6.40 14.55
CA SER A 60 -8.72 5.09 15.18
C SER A 60 -7.42 4.45 15.68
N LEU A 61 -6.35 4.55 14.91
CA LEU A 61 -5.03 4.08 15.30
C LEU A 61 -4.53 4.84 16.54
N LEU A 62 -4.71 6.15 16.58
CA LEU A 62 -4.33 7.00 17.72
C LEU A 62 -5.15 6.66 18.98
N VAL A 63 -6.45 6.32 18.84
CA VAL A 63 -7.26 5.83 19.98
C VAL A 63 -6.66 4.55 20.56
N VAL A 64 -6.23 3.60 19.73
CA VAL A 64 -5.57 2.37 20.20
C VAL A 64 -4.22 2.68 20.84
N LEU A 65 -3.39 3.48 20.19
CA LEU A 65 -2.07 3.86 20.70
C LEU A 65 -2.14 4.61 22.03
N ASN A 66 -3.15 5.46 22.25
CA ASN A 66 -3.37 6.15 23.52
C ASN A 66 -3.62 5.19 24.69
N ARG A 67 -4.08 3.99 24.40
CA ARG A 67 -4.28 2.92 25.40
C ARG A 67 -3.05 2.03 25.55
N LEU A 68 -2.03 2.18 24.68
CA LEU A 68 -0.82 1.35 24.62
C LEU A 68 0.46 2.23 24.71
N PRO A 69 0.77 2.79 25.90
CA PRO A 69 1.84 3.76 26.06
C PRO A 69 3.23 3.24 25.66
N ALA A 70 3.51 1.94 25.85
CA ALA A 70 4.77 1.34 25.42
C ALA A 70 4.96 1.36 23.88
N LEU A 71 3.89 1.24 23.12
CA LEU A 71 3.93 1.35 21.66
C LEU A 71 4.04 2.81 21.21
N GLN A 72 3.41 3.75 21.92
CA GLN A 72 3.64 5.18 21.69
C GLN A 72 5.09 5.58 21.90
N ASP A 73 5.70 5.12 23.01
CA ASP A 73 7.12 5.35 23.28
C ASP A 73 8.00 4.79 22.16
N SER A 74 7.69 3.58 21.70
CA SER A 74 8.41 2.95 20.59
C SER A 74 8.31 3.78 19.29
N LEU A 75 7.12 4.27 18.94
CA LEU A 75 6.90 5.14 17.78
C LEU A 75 7.57 6.51 17.89
N THR A 76 7.87 6.95 19.11
CA THR A 76 8.56 8.21 19.38
C THR A 76 10.06 8.05 19.31
N ASN A 77 10.62 6.98 19.91
CA ASN A 77 12.02 6.89 20.28
C ASN A 77 12.82 5.78 19.59
N LYS A 78 12.17 4.76 19.01
CA LYS A 78 12.88 3.62 18.40
C LYS A 78 12.96 3.73 16.89
N ASN A 79 14.01 3.17 16.31
CA ASN A 79 14.13 3.02 14.86
C ASN A 79 13.20 1.90 14.38
N LEU A 80 12.24 2.24 13.51
CA LEU A 80 11.15 1.33 13.11
C LEU A 80 10.88 1.34 11.61
N THR A 81 10.36 0.21 11.14
CA THR A 81 9.54 0.11 9.93
C THR A 81 8.09 -0.08 10.39
N VAL A 82 7.21 0.84 10.02
CA VAL A 82 5.82 0.90 10.46
C VAL A 82 4.91 0.58 9.28
N PHE A 83 3.98 -0.35 9.47
CA PHE A 83 2.87 -0.58 8.54
C PHE A 83 1.61 0.09 9.10
N ALA A 84 1.38 1.34 8.71
CA ALA A 84 0.31 2.17 9.27
C ALA A 84 -1.08 1.71 8.80
N VAL A 85 -1.97 1.50 9.77
CA VAL A 85 -3.35 1.05 9.59
C VAL A 85 -4.27 2.27 9.59
N THR A 86 -5.12 2.40 8.56
CA THR A 86 -6.02 3.55 8.40
C THR A 86 -7.34 3.36 9.15
N ASN A 87 -8.10 4.45 9.31
CA ASN A 87 -9.45 4.41 9.90
C ASN A 87 -10.36 3.39 9.23
N LYS A 88 -10.26 3.21 7.89
CA LYS A 88 -11.07 2.24 7.13
C LYS A 88 -10.84 0.81 7.58
N SER A 89 -9.62 0.45 7.93
CA SER A 89 -9.26 -0.88 8.43
C SER A 89 -9.90 -1.16 9.79
N PHE A 90 -9.95 -0.15 10.67
CA PHE A 90 -10.61 -0.26 11.96
C PHE A 90 -12.14 -0.27 11.83
N GLU A 91 -12.70 0.55 10.95
CA GLU A 91 -14.13 0.56 10.66
C GLU A 91 -14.61 -0.84 10.23
N SER A 92 -13.86 -1.50 9.35
CA SER A 92 -14.17 -2.86 8.89
C SER A 92 -14.14 -3.86 10.03
N ALA A 93 -13.08 -3.84 10.85
CA ALA A 93 -12.92 -4.73 12.00
C ALA A 93 -14.04 -4.55 13.05
N ILE A 94 -14.35 -3.30 13.43
CA ILE A 94 -15.40 -2.98 14.40
C ILE A 94 -16.79 -3.37 13.85
N LYS A 95 -17.04 -3.11 12.57
CA LYS A 95 -18.29 -3.49 11.92
C LYS A 95 -18.50 -5.01 11.96
N ASN A 96 -17.49 -5.78 11.56
CA ASN A 96 -17.55 -7.25 11.54
C ASN A 96 -17.77 -7.81 12.96
N LEU A 97 -17.04 -7.30 13.95
CA LEU A 97 -17.23 -7.65 15.35
C LEU A 97 -18.68 -7.39 15.79
N ASN A 98 -19.19 -6.17 15.59
CA ASN A 98 -20.49 -5.80 16.12
C ASN A 98 -21.66 -6.44 15.36
N VAL A 99 -21.49 -6.81 14.10
CA VAL A 99 -22.46 -7.68 13.41
C VAL A 99 -22.53 -9.05 14.07
N THR A 100 -21.39 -9.67 14.36
CA THR A 100 -21.33 -10.98 15.06
C THR A 100 -21.95 -10.89 16.45
N ARG A 101 -21.59 -9.86 17.24
CA ARG A 101 -22.13 -9.65 18.59
C ARG A 101 -23.64 -9.42 18.59
N LYS A 102 -24.16 -8.71 17.61
CA LYS A 102 -25.62 -8.50 17.45
C LYS A 102 -26.34 -9.84 17.20
N LEU A 103 -25.77 -10.71 16.37
CA LEU A 103 -26.34 -12.05 16.14
C LEU A 103 -26.32 -12.91 17.40
N GLU A 104 -25.33 -12.70 18.28
CA GLU A 104 -25.21 -13.38 19.57
C GLU A 104 -25.96 -12.67 20.71
N LEU A 105 -26.73 -11.62 20.41
CA LEU A 105 -27.48 -10.79 21.40
C LEU A 105 -26.55 -10.15 22.46
N LYS A 106 -25.28 -9.89 22.10
CA LYS A 106 -24.30 -9.22 22.96
C LYS A 106 -24.24 -7.72 22.67
N ALA A 107 -23.90 -6.91 23.68
CA ALA A 107 -23.70 -5.47 23.52
C ALA A 107 -22.51 -5.17 22.59
N PRO A 108 -22.53 -4.06 21.82
CA PRO A 108 -21.43 -3.69 20.94
C PRO A 108 -20.14 -3.36 21.73
N ILE A 109 -19.00 -3.62 21.11
CA ILE A 109 -17.67 -3.24 21.61
C ILE A 109 -17.00 -2.29 20.61
N TYR A 110 -16.31 -1.29 21.13
CA TYR A 110 -15.55 -0.29 20.37
C TYR A 110 -14.10 -0.26 20.83
N LEU A 111 -13.21 0.43 20.09
CA LEU A 111 -11.78 0.50 20.39
C LEU A 111 -11.48 1.02 21.82
N ALA A 112 -12.31 1.92 22.32
CA ALA A 112 -12.14 2.47 23.66
C ALA A 112 -12.39 1.45 24.78
N THR A 113 -13.17 0.39 24.52
CA THR A 113 -13.60 -0.63 25.51
C THR A 113 -13.09 -2.03 25.18
N ALA A 114 -12.48 -2.23 24.02
CA ALA A 114 -11.92 -3.52 23.61
C ALA A 114 -10.81 -3.99 24.59
N ASP A 115 -10.63 -5.29 24.71
CA ASP A 115 -9.61 -5.90 25.56
C ASP A 115 -8.21 -5.38 25.20
N LEU A 116 -7.48 -4.87 26.19
CA LEU A 116 -6.21 -4.19 25.99
C LEU A 116 -5.09 -5.17 25.58
N THR A 117 -5.10 -6.37 26.12
CA THR A 117 -4.12 -7.42 25.82
C THR A 117 -4.23 -7.86 24.36
N GLU A 118 -5.47 -8.02 23.89
CA GLU A 118 -5.72 -8.41 22.51
C GLU A 118 -5.42 -7.26 21.52
N LEU A 119 -5.71 -6.00 21.91
CA LEU A 119 -5.31 -4.84 21.12
C LEU A 119 -3.79 -4.73 21.00
N ASP A 120 -3.05 -4.93 22.10
CA ASP A 120 -1.59 -4.91 22.09
C ASP A 120 -1.02 -6.01 21.19
N ALA A 121 -1.50 -7.24 21.35
CA ALA A 121 -1.09 -8.38 20.53
C ALA A 121 -1.29 -8.14 19.02
N MET A 122 -2.42 -7.54 18.64
CA MET A 122 -2.70 -7.21 17.23
C MET A 122 -1.91 -6.00 16.76
N MET A 123 -1.78 -4.96 17.59
CA MET A 123 -1.07 -3.72 17.19
C MET A 123 0.42 -3.96 17.02
N CYS A 124 1.03 -4.83 17.83
CA CYS A 124 2.43 -5.21 17.71
C CYS A 124 2.79 -5.79 16.34
N LYS A 125 1.83 -6.39 15.63
CA LYS A 125 2.07 -6.95 14.29
C LYS A 125 2.49 -5.90 13.26
N TYR A 126 2.29 -4.61 13.50
CA TYR A 126 2.54 -3.53 12.54
C TYR A 126 3.85 -2.78 12.76
N LEU A 127 4.63 -3.14 13.77
CA LEU A 127 5.88 -2.47 14.14
C LEU A 127 7.06 -3.44 14.03
N ILE A 128 7.99 -3.14 13.13
CA ILE A 128 9.20 -3.92 12.89
C ILE A 128 10.40 -3.10 13.34
N SER A 129 11.39 -3.74 13.97
CA SER A 129 12.65 -3.07 14.35
C SER A 129 13.48 -2.69 13.13
N GLY A 130 14.07 -1.50 13.16
CA GLY A 130 14.94 -0.97 12.11
C GLY A 130 14.20 -0.16 11.06
N LYS A 131 14.91 0.79 10.46
CA LYS A 131 14.42 1.64 9.36
C LYS A 131 14.77 0.99 8.03
N THR A 132 13.83 0.28 7.43
CA THR A 132 14.04 -0.47 6.17
C THR A 132 13.14 0.11 5.08
N LYS A 133 13.74 0.56 3.98
CA LYS A 133 12.99 1.05 2.80
C LYS A 133 12.49 -0.11 1.95
N SER A 134 11.50 0.15 1.11
CA SER A 134 10.96 -0.88 0.20
C SER A 134 12.01 -1.47 -0.74
N ALA A 135 12.99 -0.65 -1.17
CA ALA A 135 14.08 -1.10 -2.04
C ALA A 135 14.98 -2.16 -1.38
N ASP A 136 15.11 -2.15 -0.06
CA ASP A 136 15.94 -3.10 0.67
C ASP A 136 15.37 -4.54 0.65
N TYR A 137 14.10 -4.67 0.22
CA TYR A 137 13.43 -5.98 0.04
C TYR A 137 13.48 -6.50 -1.40
N MET A 138 14.08 -5.75 -2.33
CA MET A 138 14.00 -6.01 -3.77
C MET A 138 14.74 -7.31 -4.18
N ASP A 139 15.81 -7.64 -3.48
CA ASP A 139 16.64 -8.80 -3.79
C ASP A 139 16.04 -10.15 -3.32
N TYR A 140 14.91 -10.09 -2.59
CA TYR A 140 14.22 -11.27 -2.07
C TYR A 140 13.01 -11.60 -2.94
N SER A 141 13.20 -12.46 -3.96
CA SER A 141 12.15 -12.83 -4.93
C SER A 141 10.90 -13.45 -4.28
N ASP A 142 11.09 -14.21 -3.22
CA ASP A 142 10.01 -14.86 -2.46
C ASP A 142 9.59 -14.06 -1.22
N GLY A 143 10.17 -12.84 -1.07
CA GLY A 143 10.04 -12.00 0.11
C GLY A 143 10.88 -12.47 1.29
N VAL A 144 10.73 -11.80 2.42
CA VAL A 144 11.55 -12.04 3.62
C VAL A 144 10.68 -12.12 4.87
N GLY A 145 11.00 -13.09 5.71
CA GLY A 145 10.44 -13.20 7.06
C GLY A 145 11.05 -12.15 7.98
N VAL A 146 10.21 -11.43 8.71
CA VAL A 146 10.61 -10.42 9.69
C VAL A 146 9.94 -10.71 11.03
N LYS A 147 10.55 -10.23 12.13
CA LYS A 147 9.93 -10.32 13.46
C LYS A 147 9.46 -8.96 13.91
N THR A 148 8.29 -8.94 14.56
CA THR A 148 7.76 -7.70 15.14
C THR A 148 8.60 -7.24 16.33
N LEU A 149 8.55 -5.93 16.61
CA LEU A 149 9.31 -5.28 17.68
C LEU A 149 9.00 -5.89 19.06
N SER A 150 7.73 -6.10 19.34
CA SER A 150 7.25 -6.74 20.57
C SER A 150 6.67 -8.10 20.23
N HIS A 151 6.74 -9.04 21.17
CA HIS A 151 6.28 -10.43 21.03
C HIS A 151 6.99 -11.28 19.96
N GLY A 152 7.83 -10.70 19.10
CA GLY A 152 8.59 -11.42 18.07
C GLY A 152 7.72 -12.22 17.08
N TYR A 153 6.50 -11.76 16.78
CA TYR A 153 5.63 -12.41 15.81
C TYR A 153 6.31 -12.51 14.45
N PRO A 154 6.29 -13.68 13.81
CA PRO A 154 6.78 -13.83 12.46
C PRO A 154 5.79 -13.18 11.49
N MET A 155 6.26 -12.21 10.74
CA MET A 155 5.55 -11.58 9.64
C MET A 155 6.35 -11.78 8.35
N HIS A 156 5.76 -11.47 7.20
CA HIS A 156 6.44 -11.62 5.93
C HIS A 156 6.21 -10.39 5.04
N ILE A 157 7.28 -9.95 4.37
CA ILE A 157 7.27 -8.81 3.45
C ILE A 157 7.70 -9.30 2.08
N LEU A 158 6.89 -9.01 1.06
CA LEU A 158 7.22 -9.26 -0.35
C LEU A 158 7.19 -7.92 -1.10
N TYR A 159 8.29 -7.61 -1.77
CA TYR A 159 8.38 -6.46 -2.66
C TYR A 159 7.83 -6.79 -4.06
N SER A 160 7.14 -5.84 -4.65
CA SER A 160 6.73 -5.89 -6.05
C SER A 160 6.60 -4.47 -6.63
N LYS A 161 6.50 -4.37 -7.95
CA LYS A 161 6.07 -3.15 -8.64
C LYS A 161 4.75 -3.43 -9.36
N ALA A 162 3.84 -2.47 -9.32
CA ALA A 162 2.63 -2.56 -10.13
C ALA A 162 2.97 -2.47 -11.61
N SER A 163 2.14 -3.06 -12.46
CA SER A 163 2.22 -2.82 -13.90
C SER A 163 1.49 -1.52 -14.23
N ALA A 164 2.05 -0.69 -15.08
CA ALA A 164 1.46 0.58 -15.50
C ALA A 164 1.71 0.83 -16.99
N SER A 165 0.71 1.39 -17.67
CA SER A 165 0.80 1.82 -19.09
C SER A 165 1.33 0.73 -20.04
N GLY A 166 0.98 -0.54 -19.80
CA GLY A 166 1.44 -1.68 -20.63
C GLY A 166 2.86 -2.16 -20.33
N LEU A 167 3.56 -1.54 -19.37
CA LEU A 167 4.86 -1.98 -18.90
C LEU A 167 4.72 -2.84 -17.64
N ILE A 168 5.19 -4.07 -17.70
CA ILE A 168 5.26 -4.95 -16.54
C ILE A 168 6.29 -4.36 -15.56
N ASN A 169 5.91 -4.21 -14.28
CA ASN A 169 6.74 -3.60 -13.24
C ASN A 169 7.15 -2.13 -13.48
N GLY A 170 6.44 -1.40 -14.35
CA GLY A 170 6.68 0.03 -14.61
C GLY A 170 5.93 1.00 -13.69
N GLY A 171 5.14 0.48 -12.74
CA GLY A 171 4.34 1.26 -11.82
C GLY A 171 4.96 1.46 -10.43
N PRO A 172 4.16 1.93 -9.46
CA PRO A 172 4.62 2.20 -8.10
C PRO A 172 5.09 0.93 -7.39
N GLN A 173 6.02 1.12 -6.45
CA GLN A 173 6.47 0.07 -5.54
C GLN A 173 5.35 -0.30 -4.56
N ILE A 174 5.22 -1.59 -4.33
CA ILE A 174 4.22 -2.16 -3.42
C ILE A 174 4.95 -3.14 -2.50
N LEU A 175 4.66 -3.05 -1.20
CA LEU A 175 4.98 -4.10 -0.26
C LEU A 175 3.72 -4.90 0.04
N THR A 176 3.76 -6.22 -0.14
CA THR A 176 2.74 -7.11 0.41
C THR A 176 3.18 -7.53 1.78
N TYR A 177 2.46 -7.06 2.80
CA TYR A 177 2.69 -7.40 4.20
C TYR A 177 1.74 -8.51 4.63
N SER A 178 2.28 -9.58 5.19
CA SER A 178 1.52 -10.80 5.43
C SER A 178 1.71 -11.33 6.85
N ASP A 179 0.61 -11.80 7.44
CA ASP A 179 0.60 -12.60 8.66
C ASP A 179 0.50 -14.08 8.28
N PRO A 180 1.56 -14.88 8.49
CA PRO A 180 1.56 -16.32 8.22
C PRO A 180 0.65 -17.13 9.14
N ARG A 181 0.24 -16.61 10.29
CA ARG A 181 -0.56 -17.33 11.30
C ARG A 181 0.02 -18.69 11.67
N GLY A 182 1.36 -18.78 11.71
CA GLY A 182 2.07 -20.03 12.00
C GLY A 182 2.05 -21.07 10.88
N SER A 183 1.45 -20.76 9.72
CA SER A 183 1.43 -21.67 8.58
C SER A 183 2.64 -21.46 7.67
N ILE A 184 3.27 -22.56 7.24
CA ILE A 184 4.30 -22.55 6.17
C ILE A 184 3.67 -22.41 4.78
N PHE A 185 2.37 -22.68 4.65
CA PHE A 185 1.68 -22.62 3.37
C PHE A 185 1.16 -21.22 3.09
N VAL A 186 1.72 -20.56 2.09
CA VAL A 186 1.41 -19.18 1.67
C VAL A 186 -0.08 -18.95 1.38
N LYS A 187 -0.80 -19.97 0.94
CA LYS A 187 -2.25 -19.89 0.66
C LYS A 187 -3.12 -19.59 1.90
N PHE A 188 -2.60 -19.85 3.10
CA PHE A 188 -3.31 -19.59 4.35
C PHE A 188 -2.92 -18.25 5.00
N TRP A 189 -1.93 -17.55 4.45
CA TRP A 189 -1.48 -16.28 4.98
C TRP A 189 -2.51 -15.18 4.76
N GLN A 190 -2.67 -14.33 5.74
CA GLN A 190 -3.46 -13.11 5.58
C GLN A 190 -2.54 -12.00 5.03
N ARG A 191 -2.91 -11.45 3.90
CA ARG A 191 -2.06 -10.52 3.15
C ARG A 191 -2.71 -9.16 3.00
N SER A 192 -1.90 -8.12 3.03
CA SER A 192 -2.30 -6.76 2.71
C SER A 192 -1.25 -6.09 1.86
N ALA A 193 -1.64 -5.48 0.75
CA ALA A 193 -0.78 -4.61 -0.02
C ALA A 193 -0.66 -3.24 0.66
N THR A 194 0.44 -2.54 0.41
CA THR A 194 0.57 -1.13 0.77
C THR A 194 -0.08 -0.23 -0.29
N ASN A 195 -0.68 0.88 0.17
CA ASN A 195 -1.19 1.96 -0.68
C ASN A 195 -0.11 3.05 -0.91
N ALA A 196 0.81 3.20 0.03
CA ALA A 196 1.99 4.05 -0.09
C ALA A 196 3.16 3.43 0.68
N VAL A 197 4.38 3.69 0.23
CA VAL A 197 5.60 3.18 0.83
C VAL A 197 6.62 4.30 1.03
N ASN A 198 7.60 4.07 1.92
CA ASN A 198 8.76 4.93 2.10
C ASN A 198 8.46 6.36 2.58
N ILE A 199 7.48 6.57 3.42
CA ILE A 199 7.35 7.84 4.12
C ILE A 199 8.43 7.87 5.20
N VAL A 200 9.42 8.73 5.02
CA VAL A 200 10.60 8.82 5.89
C VAL A 200 10.33 9.81 7.01
N THR A 201 10.44 9.34 8.24
CA THR A 201 10.43 10.17 9.45
C THR A 201 11.80 10.13 10.13
N HIS A 202 12.02 10.92 11.18
CA HIS A 202 13.32 10.94 11.88
C HIS A 202 13.73 9.54 12.35
N ASN A 203 12.79 8.78 12.87
CA ASN A 203 13.05 7.47 13.48
C ASN A 203 12.39 6.28 12.75
N ALA A 204 11.61 6.49 11.69
CA ALA A 204 10.93 5.38 11.03
C ALA A 204 10.81 5.54 9.52
N ILE A 205 10.57 4.39 8.85
CA ILE A 205 9.98 4.30 7.53
C ILE A 205 8.53 3.88 7.72
N VAL A 206 7.58 4.71 7.29
CA VAL A 206 6.15 4.43 7.39
C VAL A 206 5.64 3.99 6.02
N ASN A 207 4.98 2.83 6.00
CA ASN A 207 4.29 2.26 4.85
C ASN A 207 2.79 2.21 5.18
N ILE A 208 1.93 2.71 4.31
CA ILE A 208 0.49 2.77 4.55
C ILE A 208 -0.16 1.53 3.96
N LEU A 209 -0.87 0.75 4.77
CA LEU A 209 -1.63 -0.39 4.28
C LEU A 209 -2.87 0.05 3.48
N ALA A 210 -3.26 -0.79 2.53
CA ALA A 210 -4.45 -0.54 1.71
C ALA A 210 -5.71 -0.42 2.58
N PRO A 211 -6.68 0.44 2.21
CA PRO A 211 -7.93 0.60 2.96
C PRO A 211 -8.79 -0.67 3.08
N SER A 212 -8.55 -1.66 2.21
CA SER A 212 -9.19 -2.99 2.27
C SER A 212 -8.61 -3.91 3.34
N HIS A 213 -7.47 -3.53 3.97
CA HIS A 213 -6.93 -4.26 5.09
C HIS A 213 -7.86 -4.18 6.30
N GLU A 214 -8.17 -5.32 6.92
CA GLU A 214 -8.85 -5.34 8.21
C GLU A 214 -7.81 -5.35 9.34
N PHE A 215 -7.97 -4.45 10.33
CA PHE A 215 -7.09 -4.41 11.50
C PHE A 215 -7.03 -5.76 12.22
N GLY A 216 -5.82 -6.19 12.56
CA GLY A 216 -5.56 -7.50 13.18
C GLY A 216 -5.52 -8.66 12.19
N PHE A 217 -5.42 -8.38 10.87
CA PHE A 217 -5.36 -9.44 9.83
C PHE A 217 -6.54 -10.41 9.92
N ASN A 218 -7.77 -9.89 10.02
CA ASN A 218 -9.03 -10.64 10.15
C ASN A 218 -9.13 -11.50 11.44
N GLU A 219 -8.35 -11.20 12.48
CA GLU A 219 -8.46 -11.87 13.80
C GLU A 219 -9.25 -11.04 14.81
N PHE A 220 -9.56 -9.77 14.49
CA PHE A 220 -10.13 -8.82 15.43
C PHE A 220 -11.43 -9.36 16.08
N THR A 221 -12.36 -9.81 15.25
CA THR A 221 -13.63 -10.36 15.75
C THR A 221 -13.40 -11.56 16.67
N GLN A 222 -12.58 -12.53 16.26
CA GLN A 222 -12.32 -13.72 17.07
C GLN A 222 -11.64 -13.39 18.39
N ARG A 223 -10.71 -12.44 18.41
CA ARG A 223 -9.95 -12.08 19.61
C ARG A 223 -10.75 -11.23 20.59
N ILE A 224 -11.58 -10.31 20.09
CA ILE A 224 -12.32 -9.35 20.94
C ILE A 224 -13.69 -9.88 21.34
N ASN A 225 -14.29 -10.79 20.59
CA ASN A 225 -15.63 -11.32 20.87
C ASN A 225 -15.60 -12.45 21.92
N LYS A 226 -15.13 -12.15 23.09
CA LYS A 226 -15.12 -13.06 24.24
C LYS A 226 -16.35 -12.84 25.14
#